data_8703840392a2ecffae0e9d16976d6fb3
#
_entry.id   8703840392a2ecffae0e9d16976d6fb3
#
_cell.length_a   1.000
_cell.length_b   1.000
_cell.length_c   1.000
_cell.angle_alpha   90.00
_cell.angle_beta   90.00
_cell.angle_gamma   90.00
#
_symmetry.space_group_name_H-M   'P 1'
#
loop_
_entity.id
_entity.type
_entity.pdbx_description
1 polymer ?
#
loop_
_entity_poly.entity_id
_entity_poly.type
_entity_poly.pdbx_seq_one_letter_code
_entity_poly.pdbx_strand_id
1 'polypeptide(L)'
;MTCLSLIGTTVVPYNMFLHAASAKRTWHSAEEIPLCNFGTTVPMIVGGIVTGSIMITSAAVMHGMTVNNAMDMAIQLEPTLGALARPFMAVGLVAAGVSSAVCTPMGVSYVLAGLFGWKTDSSDKRYTLTNAAVLITGIVIAALGTNPLGLIMTAQAVNGIVLPVVVGVTVYLTCREKIMGKYRTVSYTHLTLP
;
A
#
# COMPACT_ATOMS: atom_id res chain seq x y z
N MET A 1 3.49 -20.01 1.46
CA MET A 1 4.10 -18.68 1.33
C MET A 1 3.34 -17.80 0.34
N THR A 2 3.11 -18.24 -0.90
CA THR A 2 2.50 -17.42 -1.97
C THR A 2 1.11 -16.85 -1.62
N CYS A 3 0.19 -17.66 -1.07
CA CYS A 3 -1.13 -17.17 -0.67
C CYS A 3 -1.05 -16.11 0.43
N LEU A 4 -0.14 -16.28 1.40
CA LEU A 4 0.05 -15.33 2.48
C LEU A 4 0.64 -14.01 1.98
N SER A 5 1.60 -14.09 1.06
CA SER A 5 2.16 -12.90 0.39
C SER A 5 1.09 -12.16 -0.44
N LEU A 6 0.20 -12.90 -1.11
CA LEU A 6 -0.90 -12.31 -1.87
C LEU A 6 -1.85 -11.51 -0.94
N ILE A 7 -2.24 -12.09 0.20
CA ILE A 7 -3.06 -11.39 1.21
C ILE A 7 -2.32 -10.14 1.73
N GLY A 8 -1.04 -10.26 2.07
CA GLY A 8 -0.23 -9.15 2.56
C GLY A 8 -0.03 -8.02 1.55
N THR A 9 -0.15 -8.32 0.25
CA THR A 9 -0.04 -7.33 -0.82
C THR A 9 -1.32 -6.50 -0.98
N THR A 10 -2.49 -7.05 -0.62
CA THR A 10 -3.78 -6.36 -0.82
C THR A 10 -3.91 -5.09 0.03
N VAL A 11 -3.51 -5.16 1.29
CA VAL A 11 -3.51 -4.02 2.20
C VAL A 11 -2.26 -4.03 3.06
N VAL A 12 -1.35 -3.11 2.81
CA VAL A 12 -0.17 -2.95 3.66
C VAL A 12 -0.53 -2.09 4.86
N PRO A 13 -0.25 -2.53 6.10
CA PRO A 13 -0.67 -1.82 7.33
C PRO A 13 -0.31 -0.34 7.38
N TYR A 14 0.87 0.04 6.91
CA TYR A 14 1.28 1.45 6.93
C TYR A 14 0.40 2.35 6.04
N ASN A 15 -0.19 1.82 4.97
CA ASN A 15 -1.10 2.57 4.11
C ASN A 15 -2.37 2.98 4.83
N MET A 16 -2.88 2.17 5.76
CA MET A 16 -4.03 2.53 6.59
C MET A 16 -3.72 3.74 7.46
N PHE A 17 -2.53 3.76 8.09
CA PHE A 17 -2.10 4.89 8.91
C PHE A 17 -1.81 6.13 8.07
N LEU A 18 -1.17 5.96 6.91
CA LEU A 18 -0.91 7.06 5.98
C LEU A 18 -2.22 7.68 5.48
N HIS A 19 -3.20 6.84 5.13
CA HIS A 19 -4.52 7.31 4.70
C HIS A 19 -5.23 8.07 5.82
N ALA A 20 -5.24 7.55 7.04
CA ALA A 20 -5.84 8.22 8.19
C ALA A 20 -5.17 9.58 8.49
N ALA A 21 -3.84 9.64 8.43
CA ALA A 21 -3.08 10.86 8.62
C ALA A 21 -3.35 11.89 7.51
N SER A 22 -3.42 11.43 6.26
CA SER A 22 -3.75 12.27 5.10
C SER A 22 -5.18 12.80 5.18
N ALA A 23 -6.14 11.95 5.51
CA ALA A 23 -7.54 12.33 5.69
C ALA A 23 -7.69 13.44 6.75
N LYS A 24 -7.02 13.28 7.89
CA LYS A 24 -7.02 14.29 8.96
C LYS A 24 -6.44 15.65 8.53
N ARG A 25 -5.51 15.66 7.59
CA ARG A 25 -4.88 16.90 7.08
C ARG A 25 -5.71 17.57 5.99
N THR A 26 -6.45 16.80 5.22
CA THR A 26 -7.20 17.27 4.05
C THR A 26 -8.65 17.65 4.40
N TRP A 27 -9.28 16.86 5.24
CA TRP A 27 -10.71 16.98 5.55
C TRP A 27 -10.90 17.48 6.98
N HIS A 28 -11.65 18.57 7.14
CA HIS A 28 -11.81 19.26 8.42
C HIS A 28 -13.27 19.38 8.86
N SER A 29 -14.21 19.10 7.96
CA SER A 29 -15.65 19.20 8.20
C SER A 29 -16.37 17.88 7.92
N ALA A 30 -17.47 17.65 8.66
CA ALA A 30 -18.33 16.49 8.40
C ALA A 30 -19.07 16.60 7.05
N GLU A 31 -19.22 17.79 6.51
CA GLU A 31 -19.84 18.02 5.20
C GLU A 31 -18.97 17.52 4.04
N GLU A 32 -17.67 17.34 4.29
CA GLU A 32 -16.69 16.85 3.31
C GLU A 32 -16.61 15.31 3.25
N ILE A 33 -17.33 14.58 4.12
CA ILE A 33 -17.31 13.11 4.16
C ILE A 33 -17.70 12.49 2.81
N PRO A 34 -18.74 12.95 2.08
CA PRO A 34 -19.07 12.38 0.77
C PRO A 34 -17.92 12.54 -0.24
N LEU A 35 -17.23 13.67 -0.22
CA LEU A 35 -16.09 13.93 -1.11
C LEU A 35 -14.89 13.06 -0.73
N CYS A 36 -14.64 12.85 0.56
CA CYS A 36 -13.62 11.94 1.06
C CYS A 36 -13.91 10.49 0.61
N ASN A 37 -15.16 10.04 0.74
CA ASN A 37 -15.58 8.71 0.28
C ASN A 37 -15.41 8.55 -1.23
N PHE A 38 -15.82 9.53 -2.03
CA PHE A 38 -15.62 9.50 -3.47
C PHE A 38 -14.12 9.43 -3.83
N GLY A 39 -13.30 10.29 -3.19
CA GLY A 39 -11.85 10.33 -3.39
C GLY A 39 -11.13 9.03 -2.98
N THR A 40 -11.74 8.21 -2.14
CA THR A 40 -11.20 6.92 -1.73
C THR A 40 -11.75 5.77 -2.59
N THR A 41 -13.06 5.77 -2.86
CA THR A 41 -13.74 4.66 -3.54
C THR A 41 -13.33 4.57 -5.00
N VAL A 42 -13.25 5.69 -5.72
CA VAL A 42 -12.91 5.68 -7.16
C VAL A 42 -11.51 5.10 -7.42
N PRO A 43 -10.44 5.57 -6.75
CA PRO A 43 -9.12 4.94 -6.92
C PRO A 43 -9.08 3.46 -6.53
N MET A 44 -9.84 3.05 -5.52
CA MET A 44 -9.93 1.63 -5.14
C MET A 44 -10.56 0.77 -6.23
N ILE A 45 -11.66 1.21 -6.82
CA ILE A 45 -12.32 0.50 -7.93
C ILE A 45 -11.39 0.41 -9.13
N VAL A 46 -10.79 1.53 -9.54
CA VAL A 46 -9.85 1.56 -10.67
C VAL A 46 -8.65 0.66 -10.40
N GLY A 47 -8.05 0.74 -9.21
CA GLY A 47 -6.95 -0.11 -8.81
C GLY A 47 -7.33 -1.60 -8.79
N GLY A 48 -8.54 -1.92 -8.34
CA GLY A 48 -9.07 -3.29 -8.37
C GLY A 48 -9.23 -3.83 -9.79
N ILE A 49 -9.75 -3.04 -10.71
CA ILE A 49 -9.88 -3.41 -12.14
C ILE A 49 -8.50 -3.65 -12.76
N VAL A 50 -7.55 -2.74 -12.53
CA VAL A 50 -6.17 -2.90 -13.03
C VAL A 50 -5.52 -4.15 -12.48
N THR A 51 -5.59 -4.36 -11.17
CA THR A 51 -5.02 -5.55 -10.51
C THR A 51 -5.66 -6.83 -11.03
N GLY A 52 -6.99 -6.88 -11.16
CA GLY A 52 -7.71 -8.01 -11.72
C GLY A 52 -7.30 -8.31 -13.16
N SER A 53 -7.15 -7.28 -13.99
CA SER A 53 -6.68 -7.42 -15.37
C SER A 53 -5.27 -8.01 -15.44
N ILE A 54 -4.36 -7.54 -14.58
CA ILE A 54 -2.98 -8.07 -14.48
C ILE A 54 -3.02 -9.55 -14.06
N MET A 55 -3.83 -9.91 -13.07
CA MET A 55 -3.95 -11.31 -12.62
C MET A 55 -4.49 -12.22 -13.72
N ILE A 56 -5.52 -11.79 -14.45
CA ILE A 56 -6.13 -12.56 -15.53
C ILE A 56 -5.12 -12.75 -16.68
N THR A 57 -4.45 -11.70 -17.12
CA THR A 57 -3.45 -11.76 -18.19
C THR A 57 -2.25 -12.61 -17.78
N SER A 58 -1.77 -12.48 -16.56
CA SER A 58 -0.68 -13.30 -16.03
C SER A 58 -1.08 -14.77 -15.97
N ALA A 59 -2.27 -15.10 -15.50
CA ALA A 59 -2.76 -16.48 -15.45
C ALA A 59 -2.92 -17.10 -16.84
N ALA A 60 -3.34 -16.32 -17.83
CA ALA A 60 -3.54 -16.79 -19.20
C ALA A 60 -2.22 -16.99 -19.96
N VAL A 61 -1.26 -16.08 -19.79
CA VAL A 61 -0.03 -16.05 -20.62
C VAL A 61 1.14 -16.75 -19.93
N MET A 62 1.25 -16.63 -18.60
CA MET A 62 2.41 -17.12 -17.85
C MET A 62 2.17 -18.45 -17.14
N HIS A 63 1.10 -19.18 -17.52
CA HIS A 63 0.79 -20.48 -16.91
C HIS A 63 1.94 -21.47 -17.07
N GLY A 64 2.44 -22.01 -15.95
CA GLY A 64 3.56 -22.96 -15.94
C GLY A 64 4.96 -22.34 -16.09
N MET A 65 5.07 -21.02 -16.24
CA MET A 65 6.35 -20.32 -16.30
C MET A 65 6.88 -20.02 -14.91
N THR A 66 8.22 -20.07 -14.76
CA THR A 66 8.90 -19.60 -13.54
C THR A 66 9.34 -18.16 -13.73
N VAL A 67 8.89 -17.28 -12.83
CA VAL A 67 9.29 -15.86 -12.81
C VAL A 67 10.52 -15.73 -11.94
N ASN A 68 11.66 -15.41 -12.53
CA ASN A 68 12.94 -15.27 -11.83
C ASN A 68 13.28 -13.82 -11.51
N ASN A 69 12.78 -12.89 -12.33
CA ASN A 69 13.00 -11.46 -12.15
C ASN A 69 11.77 -10.64 -12.55
N ALA A 70 11.76 -9.37 -12.18
CA ALA A 70 10.65 -8.47 -12.47
C ALA A 70 10.43 -8.22 -13.97
N MET A 71 11.48 -8.35 -14.81
CA MET A 71 11.36 -8.16 -16.27
C MET A 71 10.68 -9.35 -16.96
N ASP A 72 10.71 -10.55 -16.36
CA ASP A 72 9.97 -11.70 -16.88
C ASP A 72 8.46 -11.43 -16.88
N MET A 73 7.99 -10.55 -15.98
CA MET A 73 6.59 -10.12 -15.95
C MET A 73 6.16 -9.35 -17.20
N ALA A 74 7.10 -8.85 -18.02
CA ALA A 74 6.77 -8.19 -19.27
C ALA A 74 6.17 -9.16 -20.31
N ILE A 75 6.45 -10.47 -20.19
CA ILE A 75 5.95 -11.52 -21.09
C ILE A 75 4.41 -11.51 -21.16
N GLN A 76 3.72 -11.23 -20.05
CA GLN A 76 2.27 -11.15 -20.04
C GLN A 76 1.70 -10.01 -20.93
N LEU A 77 2.50 -9.01 -21.24
CA LEU A 77 2.11 -7.87 -22.08
C LEU A 77 2.47 -8.09 -23.57
N GLU A 78 3.31 -9.08 -23.89
CA GLU A 78 3.77 -9.33 -25.26
C GLU A 78 2.60 -9.60 -26.24
N PRO A 79 1.53 -10.34 -25.88
CA PRO A 79 0.41 -10.56 -26.80
C PRO A 79 -0.32 -9.27 -27.22
N THR A 80 -0.27 -8.23 -26.39
CA THR A 80 -0.97 -6.95 -26.64
C THR A 80 -0.05 -5.84 -27.13
N LEU A 81 1.16 -5.77 -26.62
CA LEU A 81 2.11 -4.67 -26.86
C LEU A 81 3.31 -5.09 -27.73
N GLY A 82 3.48 -6.38 -28.03
CA GLY A 82 4.61 -6.89 -28.82
C GLY A 82 5.95 -6.41 -28.28
N ALA A 83 6.77 -5.81 -29.15
CA ALA A 83 8.09 -5.29 -28.79
C ALA A 83 8.09 -4.17 -27.73
N LEU A 84 6.96 -3.49 -27.52
CA LEU A 84 6.82 -2.44 -26.54
C LEU A 84 6.57 -2.97 -25.12
N ALA A 85 6.30 -4.26 -24.93
CA ALA A 85 6.00 -4.85 -23.62
C ALA A 85 7.09 -4.60 -22.59
N ARG A 86 8.36 -4.83 -22.96
CA ARG A 86 9.50 -4.63 -22.06
C ARG A 86 9.74 -3.18 -21.67
N PRO A 87 9.85 -2.21 -22.62
CA PRO A 87 10.02 -0.82 -22.23
C PRO A 87 8.82 -0.28 -21.43
N PHE A 88 7.59 -0.69 -21.75
CA PHE A 88 6.39 -0.31 -21.02
C PHE A 88 6.42 -0.83 -19.56
N MET A 89 6.80 -2.10 -19.38
CA MET A 89 6.98 -2.68 -18.04
C MET A 89 8.08 -1.96 -17.27
N ALA A 90 9.22 -1.65 -17.90
CA ALA A 90 10.32 -0.96 -17.26
C ALA A 90 9.91 0.43 -16.73
N VAL A 91 9.18 1.21 -17.53
CA VAL A 91 8.63 2.51 -17.12
C VAL A 91 7.66 2.34 -15.94
N GLY A 92 6.77 1.35 -16.02
CA GLY A 92 5.83 1.05 -14.93
C GLY A 92 6.53 0.69 -13.62
N LEU A 93 7.56 -0.17 -13.68
CA LEU A 93 8.36 -0.56 -12.52
C LEU A 93 9.12 0.62 -11.91
N VAL A 94 9.70 1.49 -12.74
CA VAL A 94 10.39 2.71 -12.27
C VAL A 94 9.38 3.64 -11.59
N ALA A 95 8.22 3.89 -12.22
CA ALA A 95 7.18 4.74 -11.65
C ALA A 95 6.67 4.20 -10.30
N ALA A 96 6.42 2.90 -10.21
CA ALA A 96 6.02 2.23 -8.97
C ALA A 96 7.11 2.32 -7.89
N GLY A 97 8.38 2.11 -8.28
CA GLY A 97 9.52 2.22 -7.37
C GLY A 97 9.69 3.62 -6.80
N VAL A 98 9.60 4.66 -7.64
CA VAL A 98 9.67 6.07 -7.20
C VAL A 98 8.52 6.40 -6.26
N SER A 99 7.29 6.01 -6.60
CA SER A 99 6.13 6.22 -5.74
C SER A 99 6.31 5.58 -4.36
N SER A 100 6.76 4.31 -4.33
CA SER A 100 6.99 3.59 -3.07
C SER A 100 8.13 4.18 -2.25
N ALA A 101 9.21 4.64 -2.91
CA ALA A 101 10.33 5.28 -2.23
C ALA A 101 9.96 6.59 -1.51
N VAL A 102 8.91 7.27 -1.97
CA VAL A 102 8.37 8.46 -1.30
C VAL A 102 7.34 8.10 -0.24
N CYS A 103 6.36 7.26 -0.58
CA CYS A 103 5.22 6.99 0.29
C CYS A 103 5.59 6.15 1.53
N THR A 104 6.52 5.18 1.39
CA THR A 104 6.86 4.28 2.49
C THR A 104 7.56 5.00 3.65
N PRO A 105 8.61 5.81 3.44
CA PRO A 105 9.23 6.58 4.52
C PRO A 105 8.25 7.55 5.18
N MET A 106 7.41 8.22 4.40
CA MET A 106 6.38 9.10 4.92
C MET A 106 5.39 8.36 5.83
N GLY A 107 4.93 7.18 5.41
CA GLY A 107 4.03 6.35 6.21
C GLY A 107 4.63 5.96 7.56
N VAL A 108 5.88 5.48 7.57
CA VAL A 108 6.60 5.15 8.80
C VAL A 108 6.77 6.37 9.69
N SER A 109 7.16 7.51 9.12
CA SER A 109 7.36 8.74 9.88
C SER A 109 6.06 9.28 10.47
N TYR A 110 4.93 9.15 9.79
CA TYR A 110 3.62 9.50 10.35
C TYR A 110 3.23 8.62 11.54
N VAL A 111 3.49 7.32 11.45
CA VAL A 111 3.23 6.39 12.57
C VAL A 111 4.07 6.77 13.79
N LEU A 112 5.38 6.95 13.61
CA LEU A 112 6.29 7.33 14.70
C LEU A 112 5.96 8.70 15.27
N ALA A 113 5.65 9.68 14.42
CA ALA A 113 5.23 11.01 14.87
C ALA A 113 3.94 10.94 15.71
N GLY A 114 2.99 10.10 15.32
CA GLY A 114 1.77 9.86 16.09
C GLY A 114 2.02 9.20 17.43
N LEU A 115 2.94 8.23 17.50
CA LEU A 115 3.30 7.52 18.73
C LEU A 115 4.08 8.39 19.72
N PHE A 116 5.01 9.22 19.22
CA PHE A 116 5.91 10.02 20.05
C PHE A 116 5.47 11.50 20.18
N GLY A 117 4.35 11.87 19.58
CA GLY A 117 3.82 13.24 19.64
C GLY A 117 4.69 14.27 18.89
N TRP A 118 5.42 13.84 17.82
CA TRP A 118 6.24 14.75 17.01
C TRP A 118 5.40 15.52 16.01
N LYS A 119 5.94 16.63 15.50
CA LYS A 119 5.32 17.33 14.38
C LYS A 119 5.52 16.53 13.09
N THR A 120 4.45 16.38 12.34
CA THR A 120 4.45 15.68 11.03
C THR A 120 4.80 16.64 9.89
N ASP A 121 5.89 17.37 10.05
CA ASP A 121 6.33 18.38 9.09
C ASP A 121 7.84 18.27 8.86
N SER A 122 8.29 18.64 7.68
CA SER A 122 9.71 18.68 7.29
C SER A 122 10.56 19.62 8.15
N SER A 123 9.93 20.51 8.92
CA SER A 123 10.60 21.37 9.89
C SER A 123 11.12 20.59 11.11
N ASP A 124 10.55 19.42 11.43
CA ASP A 124 11.02 18.57 12.52
C ASP A 124 12.14 17.66 12.05
N LYS A 125 13.34 17.86 12.61
CA LYS A 125 14.54 17.05 12.28
C LYS A 125 14.33 15.56 12.52
N ARG A 126 13.49 15.18 13.49
CA ARG A 126 13.18 13.78 13.82
C ARG A 126 12.39 13.12 12.70
N TYR A 127 11.40 13.83 12.17
CA TYR A 127 10.61 13.39 11.01
C TYR A 127 11.50 13.19 9.78
N THR A 128 12.35 14.17 9.46
CA THR A 128 13.28 14.10 8.33
C THR A 128 14.32 13.00 8.51
N LEU A 129 14.86 12.83 9.73
CA LEU A 129 15.82 11.78 10.03
C LEU A 129 15.21 10.38 9.88
N THR A 130 13.97 10.19 10.32
CA THR A 130 13.26 8.91 10.15
C THR A 130 13.06 8.58 8.66
N ASN A 131 12.64 9.56 7.85
CA ASN A 131 12.52 9.37 6.41
C ASN A 131 13.85 8.97 5.78
N ALA A 132 14.93 9.68 6.13
CA ALA A 132 16.27 9.38 5.63
C ALA A 132 16.74 7.98 6.07
N ALA A 133 16.51 7.60 7.32
CA ALA A 133 16.90 6.29 7.84
C ALA A 133 16.20 5.14 7.10
N VAL A 134 14.90 5.26 6.82
CA VAL A 134 14.15 4.25 6.06
C VAL A 134 14.69 4.14 4.63
N LEU A 135 14.93 5.26 3.96
CA LEU A 135 15.49 5.28 2.60
C LEU A 135 16.89 4.66 2.55
N ILE A 136 17.78 5.07 3.47
CA ILE A 136 19.14 4.54 3.54
C ILE A 136 19.12 3.02 3.76
N THR A 137 18.26 2.54 4.67
CA THR A 137 18.10 1.11 4.91
C THR A 137 17.69 0.38 3.63
N GLY A 138 16.73 0.92 2.88
CA GLY A 138 16.31 0.36 1.59
C GLY A 138 17.43 0.31 0.55
N ILE A 139 18.21 1.41 0.44
CA ILE A 139 19.36 1.50 -0.46
C ILE A 139 20.44 0.48 -0.09
N VAL A 140 20.77 0.34 1.20
CA VAL A 140 21.77 -0.62 1.66
C VAL A 140 21.34 -2.05 1.34
N ILE A 141 20.08 -2.42 1.61
CA ILE A 141 19.55 -3.76 1.28
C ILE A 141 19.60 -4.00 -0.22
N ALA A 142 19.23 -3.02 -1.04
CA ALA A 142 19.29 -3.14 -2.49
C ALA A 142 20.73 -3.29 -3.00
N ALA A 143 21.69 -2.57 -2.41
CA ALA A 143 23.11 -2.64 -2.77
C ALA A 143 23.78 -3.97 -2.40
N LEU A 144 23.23 -4.71 -1.43
CA LEU A 144 23.71 -6.06 -1.07
C LEU A 144 23.42 -7.13 -2.13
N GLY A 145 22.79 -6.76 -3.25
CA GLY A 145 22.54 -7.66 -4.37
C GLY A 145 21.55 -8.79 -4.08
N THR A 146 20.67 -8.60 -3.10
CA THR A 146 19.61 -9.57 -2.77
C THR A 146 18.62 -9.69 -3.92
N ASN A 147 18.02 -10.87 -4.09
CA ASN A 147 16.95 -11.05 -5.08
C ASN A 147 15.73 -10.19 -4.69
N PRO A 148 15.41 -9.12 -5.45
CA PRO A 148 14.33 -8.20 -5.09
C PRO A 148 12.97 -8.90 -4.99
N LEU A 149 12.70 -9.85 -5.87
CA LEU A 149 11.43 -10.58 -5.91
C LEU A 149 11.23 -11.44 -4.65
N GLY A 150 12.27 -12.17 -4.25
CA GLY A 150 12.25 -12.98 -3.02
C GLY A 150 12.09 -12.12 -1.77
N LEU A 151 12.74 -10.96 -1.74
CA LEU A 151 12.63 -10.01 -0.64
C LEU A 151 11.21 -9.44 -0.51
N ILE A 152 10.62 -9.02 -1.64
CA ILE A 152 9.23 -8.53 -1.69
C ILE A 152 8.27 -9.62 -1.22
N MET A 153 8.39 -10.85 -1.73
CA MET A 153 7.54 -11.96 -1.34
C MET A 153 7.59 -12.25 0.17
N THR A 154 8.78 -12.22 0.75
CA THR A 154 8.96 -12.43 2.20
C THR A 154 8.37 -11.29 3.01
N ALA A 155 8.63 -10.04 2.63
CA ALA A 155 8.06 -8.88 3.28
C ALA A 155 6.51 -8.89 3.25
N GLN A 156 5.94 -9.24 2.11
CA GLN A 156 4.48 -9.34 1.98
C GLN A 156 3.88 -10.51 2.77
N ALA A 157 4.59 -11.62 2.93
CA ALA A 157 4.16 -12.70 3.81
C ALA A 157 4.09 -12.25 5.27
N VAL A 158 5.08 -11.48 5.74
CA VAL A 158 5.06 -10.86 7.08
C VAL A 158 3.89 -9.89 7.23
N ASN A 159 3.65 -9.04 6.24
CA ASN A 159 2.48 -8.14 6.21
C ASN A 159 1.16 -8.92 6.31
N GLY A 160 1.04 -10.06 5.62
CA GLY A 160 -0.13 -10.93 5.69
C GLY A 160 -0.40 -11.50 7.09
N ILE A 161 0.65 -11.73 7.89
CA ILE A 161 0.51 -12.16 9.29
C ILE A 161 0.09 -11.00 10.19
N VAL A 162 0.64 -9.82 9.97
CA VAL A 162 0.39 -8.63 10.80
C VAL A 162 -0.98 -8.00 10.49
N LEU A 163 -1.44 -8.11 9.26
CA LEU A 163 -2.68 -7.49 8.78
C LEU A 163 -3.92 -7.79 9.65
N PRO A 164 -4.24 -9.05 10.01
CA PRO A 164 -5.40 -9.36 10.86
C PRO A 164 -5.36 -8.65 12.21
N VAL A 165 -4.18 -8.50 12.80
CA VAL A 165 -3.99 -7.81 14.09
C VAL A 165 -4.30 -6.32 13.93
N VAL A 166 -3.74 -5.67 12.91
CA VAL A 166 -3.96 -4.24 12.65
C VAL A 166 -5.42 -3.96 12.32
N VAL A 167 -6.03 -4.80 11.47
CA VAL A 167 -7.46 -4.67 11.13
C VAL A 167 -8.32 -4.88 12.38
N GLY A 168 -8.05 -5.90 13.19
CA GLY A 168 -8.77 -6.17 14.43
C GLY A 168 -8.71 -4.99 15.40
N VAL A 169 -7.54 -4.40 15.61
CA VAL A 169 -7.37 -3.21 16.44
C VAL A 169 -8.12 -2.02 15.85
N THR A 170 -8.04 -1.80 14.54
CA THR A 170 -8.75 -0.70 13.87
C THR A 170 -10.26 -0.84 14.01
N VAL A 171 -10.81 -2.02 13.75
CA VAL A 171 -12.24 -2.29 13.94
C VAL A 171 -12.66 -2.09 15.40
N TYR A 172 -11.87 -2.60 16.35
CA TYR A 172 -12.13 -2.39 17.77
C TYR A 172 -12.18 -0.89 18.13
N LEU A 173 -11.25 -0.07 17.64
CA LEU A 173 -11.22 1.36 17.90
C LEU A 173 -12.40 2.09 17.25
N THR A 174 -12.75 1.74 16.01
CA THR A 174 -13.86 2.37 15.27
C THR A 174 -15.24 2.00 15.83
N CYS A 175 -15.38 0.88 16.53
CA CYS A 175 -16.60 0.50 17.22
C CYS A 175 -16.78 1.18 18.60
N ARG A 176 -15.72 1.83 19.12
CA ARG A 176 -15.78 2.46 20.44
C ARG A 176 -16.43 3.84 20.39
N GLU A 177 -17.57 3.99 21.10
CA GLU A 177 -18.30 5.25 21.20
C GLU A 177 -17.48 6.38 21.85
N LYS A 178 -16.61 6.06 22.81
CA LYS A 178 -15.71 7.02 23.45
C LYS A 178 -14.73 7.68 22.47
N ILE A 179 -14.41 7.00 21.34
CA ILE A 179 -13.45 7.48 20.35
C ILE A 179 -14.17 8.12 19.16
N MET A 180 -15.17 7.43 18.64
CA MET A 180 -15.86 7.80 17.40
C MET A 180 -17.18 8.58 17.63
N GLY A 181 -17.69 8.62 18.85
CA GLY A 181 -18.96 9.29 19.16
C GLY A 181 -20.11 8.76 18.29
N LYS A 182 -20.84 9.68 17.65
CA LYS A 182 -21.97 9.35 16.76
C LYS A 182 -21.55 8.65 15.45
N TYR A 183 -20.27 8.71 15.09
CA TYR A 183 -19.71 8.09 13.86
C TYR A 183 -19.14 6.70 14.09
N ARG A 184 -19.43 6.06 15.24
CA ARG A 184 -18.99 4.69 15.52
C ARG A 184 -19.50 3.72 14.46
N THR A 185 -18.66 2.77 14.07
CA THR A 185 -19.06 1.66 13.21
C THR A 185 -19.94 0.69 14.00
N VAL A 186 -21.15 0.41 13.51
CA VAL A 186 -22.09 -0.57 14.07
C VAL A 186 -22.37 -1.65 13.03
N SER A 187 -22.82 -2.83 13.45
CA SER A 187 -22.98 -4.01 12.57
C SER A 187 -23.74 -3.73 11.26
N TYR A 188 -24.70 -2.82 11.25
CA TYR A 188 -25.45 -2.48 10.03
C TYR A 188 -24.72 -1.49 9.11
N THR A 189 -23.72 -0.73 9.57
CA THR A 189 -22.95 0.18 8.69
C THR A 189 -22.01 -0.59 7.75
N HIS A 190 -21.67 -1.83 8.07
CA HIS A 190 -20.91 -2.69 7.15
C HIS A 190 -21.73 -3.17 5.94
N LEU A 191 -23.07 -3.16 6.05
CA LEU A 191 -23.99 -3.61 5.01
C LEU A 191 -24.64 -2.46 4.23
N THR A 192 -24.59 -1.24 4.76
CA THR A 192 -25.36 -0.10 4.25
C THR A 192 -24.53 1.16 4.08
N LEU A 193 -23.21 1.05 3.87
CA LEU A 193 -22.43 2.21 3.43
C LEU A 193 -22.91 2.62 2.04
N PRO A 194 -23.41 3.85 1.87
CA PRO A 194 -23.76 4.37 0.57
C PRO A 194 -22.54 4.52 -0.32
#